data_56fc7d71304b3ba9b485117407d22560
#
_entry.id   56fc7d71304b3ba9b485117407d22560
#
_cell.length_a   1.000
_cell.length_b   1.000
_cell.length_c   1.000
_cell.angle_alpha   90.00
_cell.angle_beta   90.00
_cell.angle_gamma   90.00
#
_symmetry.space_group_name_H-M   'P 1'
#
loop_
_entity.id
_entity.type
_entity.pdbx_description
1 polymer ?
#
loop_
_entity_poly.entity_id
_entity_poly.type
_entity_poly.pdbx_seq_one_letter_code
_entity_poly.pdbx_strand_id
1 'polypeptide(L)'
;MKLILSKIKTYFGKLDKLLLFMCAGIAAFAVFIQYTLYENDISSAVTASQYKTQLIAFIGGLVIALVLAAINYKFIAKLWFIYVPVGLGLTLLLFTPLGLQREGADDIGWLDLGVVTIQPSEILKLAFILSLAFHLSKVEDRMNEPIHF
;
A
#
# COMPACT_ATOMS: atom_id res chain seq x y z
N MET A 1 16.57 0.50 29.70
CA MET A 1 15.29 1.21 29.59
C MET A 1 15.45 2.61 28.99
N LYS A 2 16.32 3.50 29.52
CA LYS A 2 16.57 4.86 29.00
C LYS A 2 17.01 4.89 27.50
N LEU A 3 17.85 3.95 27.06
CA LEU A 3 18.33 3.87 25.67
C LEU A 3 17.22 3.50 24.67
N ILE A 4 16.29 2.64 25.05
CA ILE A 4 15.13 2.24 24.21
C ILE A 4 14.17 3.43 24.11
N LEU A 5 13.88 4.10 25.21
CA LEU A 5 13.03 5.29 25.23
C LEU A 5 13.61 6.44 24.39
N SER A 6 14.94 6.66 24.41
CA SER A 6 15.58 7.67 23.56
C SER A 6 15.47 7.34 22.07
N LYS A 7 15.66 6.07 21.67
CA LYS A 7 15.48 5.63 20.29
C LYS A 7 14.04 5.79 19.80
N ILE A 8 13.06 5.42 20.65
CA ILE A 8 11.63 5.60 20.34
C ILE A 8 11.31 7.09 20.17
N LYS A 9 11.78 7.95 21.07
CA LYS A 9 11.58 9.40 20.98
C LYS A 9 12.18 9.99 19.69
N THR A 10 13.38 9.56 19.31
CA THR A 10 14.04 9.99 18.06
C THR A 10 13.28 9.51 16.83
N TYR A 11 12.73 8.29 16.87
CA TYR A 11 11.92 7.73 15.80
C TYR A 11 10.63 8.54 15.60
N PHE A 12 9.85 8.76 16.66
CA PHE A 12 8.63 9.57 16.60
C PHE A 12 8.89 11.05 16.26
N GLY A 13 10.10 11.55 16.52
CA GLY A 13 10.52 12.90 16.12
C GLY A 13 10.76 13.06 14.61
N LYS A 14 11.09 11.95 13.92
CA LYS A 14 11.34 11.94 12.46
C LYS A 14 10.11 11.63 11.62
N LEU A 15 9.03 11.17 12.25
CA LEU A 15 7.76 10.91 11.57
C LEU A 15 7.07 12.23 11.19
N ASP A 16 6.56 12.28 9.97
CA ASP A 16 5.59 13.30 9.57
C ASP A 16 4.25 12.99 10.25
N LYS A 17 4.05 13.63 11.39
CA LYS A 17 2.87 13.43 12.24
C LYS A 17 1.60 13.91 11.55
N LEU A 18 1.71 14.99 10.75
CA LEU A 18 0.56 15.54 10.04
C LEU A 18 0.07 14.53 9.00
N LEU A 19 0.99 14.02 8.16
CA LEU A 19 0.67 13.03 7.15
C LEU A 19 0.06 11.77 7.78
N LEU A 20 0.70 11.24 8.84
CA LEU A 20 0.21 10.04 9.54
C LEU A 20 -1.19 10.27 10.11
N PHE A 21 -1.44 11.42 10.73
CA PHE A 21 -2.73 11.77 11.31
C PHE A 21 -3.81 11.91 10.23
N MET A 22 -3.51 12.56 9.10
CA MET A 22 -4.45 12.70 7.99
C MET A 22 -4.79 11.34 7.37
N CYS A 23 -3.79 10.48 7.10
CA CYS A 23 -4.02 9.15 6.56
C CYS A 23 -4.85 8.27 7.54
N ALA A 24 -4.51 8.28 8.82
CA ALA A 24 -5.26 7.54 9.84
C ALA A 24 -6.70 8.08 9.99
N GLY A 25 -6.88 9.40 9.91
CA GLY A 25 -8.19 10.04 9.97
C GLY A 25 -9.11 9.64 8.80
N ILE A 26 -8.59 9.67 7.57
CA ILE A 26 -9.34 9.25 6.38
C ILE A 26 -9.69 7.76 6.47
N ALA A 27 -8.74 6.92 6.87
CA ALA A 27 -8.99 5.49 7.02
C ALA A 27 -10.00 5.17 8.14
N ALA A 28 -9.92 5.87 9.28
CA ALA A 28 -10.90 5.75 10.35
C ALA A 28 -12.29 6.21 9.91
N PHE A 29 -12.37 7.29 9.12
CA PHE A 29 -13.62 7.77 8.54
C PHE A 29 -14.24 6.74 7.58
N ALA A 30 -13.43 6.06 6.77
CA ALA A 30 -13.91 4.98 5.90
C ALA A 30 -14.50 3.81 6.72
N VAL A 31 -13.85 3.42 7.81
CA VAL A 31 -14.37 2.39 8.74
C VAL A 31 -15.68 2.85 9.37
N PHE A 32 -15.77 4.11 9.78
CA PHE A 32 -16.99 4.70 10.37
C PHE A 32 -18.16 4.69 9.37
N ILE A 33 -17.92 5.06 8.10
CA ILE A 33 -18.96 4.99 7.06
C ILE A 33 -19.46 3.55 6.88
N GLN A 34 -18.55 2.59 6.76
CA GLN A 34 -18.94 1.18 6.60
C GLN A 34 -19.72 0.66 7.82
N TYR A 35 -19.32 1.03 9.02
CA TYR A 35 -20.05 0.70 10.22
C TYR A 35 -21.48 1.26 10.20
N THR A 36 -21.62 2.55 9.83
CA THR A 36 -22.92 3.21 9.74
C THR A 36 -23.84 2.58 8.70
N LEU A 37 -23.29 2.21 7.54
CA LEU A 37 -24.05 1.53 6.49
C LEU A 37 -24.51 0.13 6.92
N TYR A 38 -23.68 -0.59 7.67
CA TYR A 38 -24.01 -1.89 8.22
C TYR A 38 -25.09 -1.81 9.32
N GLU A 39 -24.93 -0.89 10.29
CA GLU A 39 -25.84 -0.75 11.44
C GLU A 39 -27.23 -0.33 11.03
N ASN A 40 -27.34 0.54 10.01
CA ASN A 40 -28.63 1.06 9.56
C ASN A 40 -29.25 0.26 8.41
N ASP A 41 -28.65 -0.86 8.01
CA ASP A 41 -29.11 -1.72 6.91
C ASP A 41 -29.42 -0.95 5.60
N ILE A 42 -28.64 0.12 5.38
CA ILE A 42 -28.84 1.04 4.24
C ILE A 42 -28.42 0.39 2.92
N SER A 43 -27.51 -0.58 2.99
CA SER A 43 -26.98 -1.25 1.81
C SER A 43 -26.80 -2.74 2.04
N SER A 44 -27.47 -3.56 1.24
CA SER A 44 -27.28 -5.01 1.22
C SER A 44 -25.84 -5.41 0.80
N ALA A 45 -25.09 -4.47 0.23
CA ALA A 45 -23.70 -4.69 -0.18
C ALA A 45 -22.72 -4.68 1.00
N VAL A 46 -23.07 -4.11 2.16
CA VAL A 46 -22.19 -4.04 3.32
C VAL A 46 -22.57 -5.09 4.34
N THR A 47 -21.76 -6.14 4.44
CA THR A 47 -21.94 -7.22 5.41
C THR A 47 -21.07 -7.00 6.65
N ALA A 48 -21.42 -7.66 7.75
CA ALA A 48 -20.59 -7.70 8.97
C ALA A 48 -19.15 -8.19 8.70
N SER A 49 -18.97 -9.07 7.73
CA SER A 49 -17.65 -9.54 7.31
C SER A 49 -16.81 -8.43 6.69
N GLN A 50 -17.40 -7.62 5.83
CA GLN A 50 -16.69 -6.50 5.15
C GLN A 50 -16.27 -5.42 6.15
N TYR A 51 -17.15 -5.04 7.06
CA TYR A 51 -16.82 -4.07 8.12
C TYR A 51 -15.65 -4.58 8.99
N LYS A 52 -15.70 -5.86 9.43
CA LYS A 52 -14.62 -6.46 10.23
C LYS A 52 -13.30 -6.52 9.45
N THR A 53 -13.36 -6.90 8.17
CA THR A 53 -12.19 -6.91 7.29
C THR A 53 -11.57 -5.52 7.14
N GLN A 54 -12.41 -4.49 6.97
CA GLN A 54 -11.94 -3.11 6.88
C GLN A 54 -11.27 -2.63 8.17
N LEU A 55 -11.83 -3.00 9.33
CA LEU A 55 -11.24 -2.67 10.63
C LEU A 55 -9.86 -3.35 10.81
N ILE A 56 -9.76 -4.62 10.45
CA ILE A 56 -8.49 -5.37 10.50
C ILE A 56 -7.48 -4.75 9.53
N ALA A 57 -7.91 -4.41 8.31
CA ALA A 57 -7.06 -3.77 7.32
C ALA A 57 -6.58 -2.39 7.78
N PHE A 58 -7.42 -1.60 8.44
CA PHE A 58 -7.05 -0.31 9.02
C PHE A 58 -5.96 -0.46 10.09
N ILE A 59 -6.18 -1.35 11.06
CA ILE A 59 -5.20 -1.59 12.13
C ILE A 59 -3.89 -2.16 11.56
N GLY A 60 -3.97 -3.16 10.69
CA GLY A 60 -2.81 -3.76 10.02
C GLY A 60 -2.04 -2.76 9.18
N GLY A 61 -2.74 -1.93 8.41
CA GLY A 61 -2.15 -0.86 7.59
C GLY A 61 -1.42 0.18 8.44
N LEU A 62 -2.00 0.57 9.59
CA LEU A 62 -1.34 1.50 10.52
C LEU A 62 -0.05 0.91 11.09
N VAL A 63 -0.07 -0.37 11.49
CA VAL A 63 1.12 -1.07 11.99
C VAL A 63 2.19 -1.15 10.90
N ILE A 64 1.81 -1.55 9.68
CA ILE A 64 2.72 -1.61 8.53
C ILE A 64 3.31 -0.23 8.22
N ALA A 65 2.51 0.83 8.24
CA ALA A 65 2.98 2.20 8.01
C ALA A 65 4.03 2.62 9.04
N LEU A 66 3.82 2.31 10.32
CA LEU A 66 4.78 2.59 11.38
C LEU A 66 6.07 1.78 11.21
N VAL A 67 5.98 0.51 10.84
CA VAL A 67 7.16 -0.34 10.58
C VAL A 67 7.95 0.17 9.38
N LEU A 68 7.27 0.48 8.27
CA LEU A 68 7.92 1.00 7.06
C LEU A 68 8.58 2.36 7.30
N ALA A 69 7.97 3.21 8.12
CA ALA A 69 8.55 4.50 8.49
C ALA A 69 9.85 4.35 9.31
N ALA A 70 10.07 3.20 9.97
CA ALA A 70 11.33 2.89 10.66
C ALA A 70 12.44 2.44 9.71
N ILE A 71 12.09 1.97 8.51
CA ILE A 71 13.04 1.44 7.55
C ILE A 71 13.59 2.58 6.68
N ASN A 72 14.87 2.53 6.38
CA ASN A 72 15.48 3.49 5.48
C ASN A 72 14.97 3.27 4.04
N TYR A 73 14.20 4.21 3.51
CA TYR A 73 13.65 4.14 2.15
C TYR A 73 14.72 3.91 1.05
N LYS A 74 15.97 4.38 1.26
CA LYS A 74 17.08 4.14 0.34
C LYS A 74 17.42 2.65 0.22
N PHE A 75 17.24 1.88 1.29
CA PHE A 75 17.41 0.44 1.25
C PHE A 75 16.29 -0.22 0.44
N ILE A 76 15.04 0.17 0.69
CA ILE A 76 13.88 -0.33 -0.06
C ILE A 76 14.04 -0.01 -1.54
N ALA A 77 14.40 1.23 -1.89
CA ALA A 77 14.57 1.65 -3.27
C ALA A 77 15.64 0.85 -4.03
N LYS A 78 16.71 0.39 -3.35
CA LYS A 78 17.74 -0.46 -3.97
C LYS A 78 17.25 -1.85 -4.36
N LEU A 79 16.17 -2.34 -3.77
CA LEU A 79 15.60 -3.67 -4.03
C LEU A 79 14.69 -3.69 -5.27
N TRP A 80 14.73 -2.65 -6.11
CA TRP A 80 13.89 -2.53 -7.32
C TRP A 80 13.98 -3.77 -8.24
N PHE A 81 15.14 -4.39 -8.35
CA PHE A 81 15.37 -5.60 -9.13
C PHE A 81 14.63 -6.84 -8.60
N ILE A 82 14.06 -6.79 -7.40
CA ILE A 82 13.22 -7.84 -6.81
C ILE A 82 11.75 -7.49 -6.97
N TYR A 83 11.32 -6.33 -6.45
CA TYR A 83 9.90 -6.02 -6.41
C TYR A 83 9.30 -5.65 -7.79
N VAL A 84 10.10 -5.15 -8.74
CA VAL A 84 9.60 -4.89 -10.10
C VAL A 84 9.26 -6.20 -10.83
N PRO A 85 10.16 -7.20 -10.91
CA PRO A 85 9.81 -8.50 -11.51
C PRO A 85 8.67 -9.22 -10.77
N VAL A 86 8.61 -9.11 -9.45
CA VAL A 86 7.50 -9.68 -8.66
C VAL A 86 6.17 -9.02 -9.02
N GLY A 87 6.12 -7.68 -9.11
CA GLY A 87 4.92 -6.95 -9.51
C GLY A 87 4.46 -7.31 -10.93
N LEU A 88 5.41 -7.41 -11.88
CA LEU A 88 5.13 -7.85 -13.23
C LEU A 88 4.63 -9.30 -13.27
N GLY A 89 5.29 -10.21 -12.53
CA GLY A 89 4.88 -11.61 -12.44
C GLY A 89 3.46 -11.76 -11.89
N LEU A 90 3.11 -11.03 -10.83
CA LEU A 90 1.74 -11.00 -10.30
C LEU A 90 0.73 -10.46 -11.32
N THR A 91 1.11 -9.47 -12.11
CA THR A 91 0.23 -8.95 -13.17
C THR A 91 0.02 -9.98 -14.29
N LEU A 92 1.06 -10.76 -14.63
CA LEU A 92 0.93 -11.84 -15.62
C LEU A 92 0.03 -12.98 -15.11
N LEU A 93 -0.03 -13.20 -13.80
CA LEU A 93 -0.95 -14.21 -13.23
C LEU A 93 -2.43 -13.86 -13.42
N LEU A 94 -2.79 -12.62 -13.76
CA LEU A 94 -4.16 -12.25 -14.12
C LEU A 94 -4.68 -13.01 -15.35
N PHE A 95 -3.78 -13.42 -16.26
CA PHE A 95 -4.12 -14.20 -17.45
C PHE A 95 -4.28 -15.71 -17.17
N THR A 96 -4.15 -16.11 -15.92
CA THR A 96 -4.34 -17.50 -15.47
C THR A 96 -5.75 -17.66 -14.85
N PRO A 97 -6.18 -18.89 -14.54
CA PRO A 97 -7.46 -19.13 -13.83
C PRO A 97 -7.57 -18.48 -12.43
N LEU A 98 -6.48 -17.90 -11.92
CA LEU A 98 -6.47 -17.13 -10.66
C LEU A 98 -6.98 -15.70 -10.85
N GLY A 99 -7.10 -15.24 -12.11
CA GLY A 99 -7.66 -13.93 -12.42
C GLY A 99 -9.14 -13.87 -12.11
N LEU A 100 -9.55 -12.88 -11.31
CA LEU A 100 -10.93 -12.66 -10.91
C LEU A 100 -11.44 -11.34 -11.52
N GLN A 101 -12.55 -11.45 -12.22
CA GLN A 101 -13.36 -10.31 -12.66
C GLN A 101 -14.41 -10.03 -11.59
N ARG A 102 -14.48 -8.81 -11.09
CA ARG A 102 -15.53 -8.41 -10.15
C ARG A 102 -16.82 -8.09 -10.87
N GLU A 103 -17.95 -8.32 -10.20
CA GLU A 103 -19.26 -7.93 -10.72
C GLU A 103 -19.27 -6.43 -11.05
N GLY A 104 -19.71 -6.11 -12.28
CA GLY A 104 -19.78 -4.73 -12.80
C GLY A 104 -18.45 -4.17 -13.32
N ALA A 105 -17.38 -4.96 -13.39
CA ALA A 105 -16.12 -4.59 -14.03
C ALA A 105 -15.97 -5.31 -15.37
N ASP A 106 -15.46 -4.63 -16.37
CA ASP A 106 -15.21 -5.21 -17.70
C ASP A 106 -13.83 -5.87 -17.81
N ASP A 107 -12.98 -5.72 -16.76
CA ASP A 107 -11.61 -6.19 -16.74
C ASP A 107 -11.33 -7.20 -15.63
N ILE A 108 -10.32 -8.05 -15.86
CA ILE A 108 -9.77 -8.97 -14.87
C ILE A 108 -8.64 -8.23 -14.14
N GLY A 109 -8.97 -7.60 -13.01
CA GLY A 109 -8.02 -6.77 -12.25
C GLY A 109 -7.56 -7.37 -10.93
N TRP A 110 -8.12 -8.49 -10.50
CA TRP A 110 -7.89 -9.08 -9.19
C TRP A 110 -7.37 -10.52 -9.30
N LEU A 111 -6.50 -10.90 -8.36
CA LEU A 111 -6.07 -12.28 -8.17
C LEU A 111 -6.81 -12.86 -6.96
N ASP A 112 -7.44 -14.01 -7.17
CA ASP A 112 -8.04 -14.79 -6.09
C ASP A 112 -7.03 -15.81 -5.57
N LEU A 113 -6.58 -15.61 -4.33
CA LEU A 113 -5.67 -16.52 -3.63
C LEU A 113 -6.43 -17.45 -2.66
N GLY A 114 -7.76 -17.50 -2.76
CA GLY A 114 -8.65 -18.32 -1.93
C GLY A 114 -8.97 -17.69 -0.57
N VAL A 115 -7.99 -17.19 0.16
CA VAL A 115 -8.18 -16.54 1.48
C VAL A 115 -8.30 -15.02 1.34
N VAL A 116 -7.56 -14.44 0.42
CA VAL A 116 -7.55 -13.00 0.14
C VAL A 116 -7.51 -12.76 -1.36
N THR A 117 -8.14 -11.68 -1.79
CA THR A 117 -7.99 -11.15 -3.15
C THR A 117 -7.02 -9.98 -3.13
N ILE A 118 -6.10 -9.94 -4.07
CA ILE A 118 -5.14 -8.85 -4.22
C ILE A 118 -5.25 -8.25 -5.62
N GLN A 119 -4.96 -6.96 -5.72
CA GLN A 119 -4.88 -6.26 -7.00
C GLN A 119 -3.41 -6.05 -7.37
N PRO A 120 -2.86 -6.77 -8.36
CA PRO A 120 -1.46 -6.68 -8.74
C PRO A 120 -1.01 -5.29 -9.16
N SER A 121 -1.90 -4.51 -9.77
CA SER A 121 -1.62 -3.14 -10.18
C SER A 121 -1.27 -2.21 -9.01
N GLU A 122 -1.79 -2.46 -7.80
CA GLU A 122 -1.42 -1.67 -6.61
C GLU A 122 0.04 -1.92 -6.23
N ILE A 123 0.48 -3.19 -6.29
CA ILE A 123 1.87 -3.57 -6.04
C ILE A 123 2.79 -3.00 -7.13
N LEU A 124 2.35 -3.10 -8.39
CA LEU A 124 3.11 -2.60 -9.52
C LEU A 124 3.28 -1.07 -9.50
N LYS A 125 2.24 -0.33 -9.07
CA LYS A 125 2.34 1.13 -8.87
C LYS A 125 3.43 1.50 -7.86
N LEU A 126 3.46 0.82 -6.72
CA LEU A 126 4.50 1.05 -5.70
C LEU A 126 5.89 0.70 -6.25
N ALA A 127 6.00 -0.42 -6.96
CA ALA A 127 7.23 -0.84 -7.61
C ALA A 127 7.72 0.21 -8.63
N PHE A 128 6.82 0.73 -9.45
CA PHE A 128 7.13 1.76 -10.43
C PHE A 128 7.60 3.07 -9.77
N ILE A 129 6.86 3.58 -8.78
CA ILE A 129 7.20 4.82 -8.08
C ILE A 129 8.59 4.72 -7.43
N LEU A 130 8.85 3.63 -6.71
CA LEU A 130 10.12 3.44 -6.01
C LEU A 130 11.29 3.25 -6.97
N SER A 131 11.12 2.48 -8.05
CA SER A 131 12.17 2.25 -9.04
C SER A 131 12.48 3.53 -9.82
N LEU A 132 11.44 4.28 -10.24
CA LEU A 132 11.61 5.53 -10.93
C LEU A 132 12.32 6.58 -10.05
N ALA A 133 11.87 6.74 -8.81
CA ALA A 133 12.51 7.65 -7.86
C ALA A 133 13.99 7.30 -7.62
N PHE A 134 14.32 6.00 -7.54
CA PHE A 134 15.70 5.55 -7.39
C PHE A 134 16.55 5.86 -8.62
N HIS A 135 16.03 5.65 -9.83
CA HIS A 135 16.75 5.94 -11.07
C HIS A 135 16.94 7.45 -11.27
N LEU A 136 15.88 8.24 -11.06
CA LEU A 136 15.96 9.70 -11.15
C LEU A 136 16.97 10.28 -10.17
N SER A 137 17.01 9.78 -8.92
CA SER A 137 17.99 10.22 -7.93
C SER A 137 19.45 9.92 -8.31
N LYS A 138 19.68 8.98 -9.20
CA LYS A 138 21.03 8.65 -9.69
C LYS A 138 21.49 9.51 -10.87
N VAL A 139 20.55 10.02 -11.65
CA VAL A 139 20.84 10.82 -12.85
C VAL A 139 20.50 12.30 -12.66
N GLU A 140 20.17 12.72 -11.45
CA GLU A 140 19.78 14.10 -11.11
C GLU A 140 20.76 15.13 -11.66
N ASP A 141 22.07 14.93 -11.49
CA ASP A 141 23.12 15.83 -11.96
C ASP A 141 23.26 15.90 -13.50
N ARG A 142 22.69 14.90 -14.22
CA ARG A 142 22.81 14.74 -15.67
C ARG A 142 21.46 14.87 -16.42
N MET A 143 20.40 15.19 -15.72
CA MET A 143 19.05 15.28 -16.31
C MET A 143 18.91 16.32 -17.42
N ASN A 144 19.84 17.31 -17.48
CA ASN A 144 19.86 18.31 -18.54
C ASN A 144 20.64 17.88 -19.80
N GLU A 145 21.24 16.69 -19.80
CA GLU A 145 21.94 16.18 -20.97
C GLU A 145 20.99 15.33 -21.84
N PRO A 146 20.77 15.68 -23.13
CA PRO A 146 19.76 15.03 -23.98
C PRO A 146 20.02 13.54 -24.29
N ILE A 147 21.16 12.99 -23.87
CA ILE A 147 21.57 11.59 -24.13
C ILE A 147 21.10 10.63 -23.01
N HIS A 148 20.50 11.13 -21.92
CA HIS A 148 20.11 10.30 -20.75
C HIS A 148 18.60 10.07 -20.62
N PHE A 149 17.81 10.39 -21.65
CA PHE A 149 16.38 10.05 -21.76
C PHE A 149 16.17 8.87 -22.69
#